data_8ffec194c5e008a7e6f91beea97ee1ad
#
_entry.id   8ffec194c5e008a7e6f91beea97ee1ad
#
_cell.length_a   1.000
_cell.length_b   1.000
_cell.length_c   1.000
_cell.angle_alpha   90.00
_cell.angle_beta   90.00
_cell.angle_gamma   90.00
#
_symmetry.space_group_name_H-M   'P 1'
#
loop_
_entity.id
_entity.type
_entity.pdbx_description
1 polymer ?
#
loop_
_entity_poly.entity_id
_entity_poly.type
_entity_poly.pdbx_seq_one_letter_code
_entity_poly.pdbx_strand_id
1 'polypeptide(L)'
;ANDVLLVSDEIHSDLIFHGKKHTPTAIVSEEIGKKVISCISGTKTFNLAGLQASTTVFPDLEMKQAFDQFWAAMDIHRNNAFSSVAMEVAFQEGEEWLEQLLVYLDGNFEFIRNYCQEHIPQIKPNIPDATYLVWLDCRKLGLNNEELRKFMIEKAGLGLNEGDTFGRSLSGYMRLNAACPRSLLEKAMRQLEKAVKELECQTG
;
A
#
# COMPACT_ATOMS: atom_id res chain seq x y z
N ALA A 1 21.97 -4.11 -21.23
CA ALA A 1 22.83 -5.28 -21.38
C ALA A 1 22.06 -6.60 -21.28
N ASN A 2 20.91 -6.62 -20.60
CA ASN A 2 20.03 -7.78 -20.52
C ASN A 2 18.69 -7.43 -21.17
N ASP A 3 18.13 -8.34 -21.96
CA ASP A 3 16.82 -8.14 -22.57
C ASP A 3 15.72 -8.49 -21.54
N VAL A 4 15.33 -7.50 -20.75
CA VAL A 4 14.36 -7.64 -19.66
C VAL A 4 13.14 -6.81 -19.97
N LEU A 5 11.97 -7.42 -19.92
CA LEU A 5 10.68 -6.73 -19.91
C LEU A 5 10.39 -6.28 -18.48
N LEU A 6 10.00 -5.04 -18.30
CA LEU A 6 9.63 -4.47 -17.01
C LEU A 6 8.11 -4.35 -16.91
N VAL A 7 7.53 -4.89 -15.85
CA VAL A 7 6.13 -4.65 -15.49
C VAL A 7 6.11 -3.72 -14.28
N SER A 8 5.54 -2.53 -14.47
CA SER A 8 5.41 -1.51 -13.44
C SER A 8 3.99 -1.51 -12.88
N ASP A 9 3.86 -1.91 -11.62
CA ASP A 9 2.59 -1.81 -10.90
C ASP A 9 2.48 -0.41 -10.25
N GLU A 10 1.68 0.45 -10.86
CA GLU A 10 1.49 1.85 -10.48
C GLU A 10 0.09 2.12 -9.90
N ILE A 11 -0.56 1.10 -9.32
CA ILE A 11 -1.93 1.21 -8.80
C ILE A 11 -2.09 2.17 -7.61
N HIS A 12 -1.01 2.65 -7.03
CA HIS A 12 -0.99 3.65 -5.95
C HIS A 12 -0.53 5.04 -6.43
N SER A 13 -0.41 5.28 -7.72
CA SER A 13 0.17 6.50 -8.31
C SER A 13 -0.51 7.81 -7.90
N ASP A 14 -1.80 7.79 -7.55
CA ASP A 14 -2.56 8.98 -7.17
C ASP A 14 -2.49 9.28 -5.66
N LEU A 15 -2.04 8.33 -4.85
CA LEU A 15 -1.95 8.46 -3.39
C LEU A 15 -0.59 9.01 -2.98
N ILE A 16 -0.33 10.27 -3.29
CA ILE A 16 0.95 10.96 -3.11
C ILE A 16 0.80 12.11 -2.12
N PHE A 17 1.75 12.25 -1.20
CA PHE A 17 1.71 13.21 -0.09
C PHE A 17 2.87 14.21 -0.15
N HIS A 18 2.80 15.24 0.68
CA HIS A 18 3.90 16.19 0.98
C HIS A 18 4.44 16.92 -0.26
N GLY A 19 3.59 17.21 -1.27
CA GLY A 19 4.00 17.88 -2.50
C GLY A 19 4.93 17.08 -3.41
N LYS A 20 5.10 15.77 -3.13
CA LYS A 20 5.80 14.85 -4.02
C LYS A 20 4.98 14.60 -5.29
N LYS A 21 5.64 14.02 -6.30
CA LYS A 21 5.00 13.66 -7.57
C LYS A 21 5.36 12.23 -7.92
N HIS A 22 4.39 11.49 -8.43
CA HIS A 22 4.65 10.20 -9.05
C HIS A 22 5.42 10.39 -10.34
N THR A 23 6.41 9.53 -10.58
CA THR A 23 7.12 9.45 -11.85
C THR A 23 6.78 8.11 -12.50
N PRO A 24 5.92 8.09 -13.53
CA PRO A 24 5.63 6.86 -14.25
C PRO A 24 6.91 6.22 -14.79
N THR A 25 7.06 4.92 -14.59
CA THR A 25 8.29 4.22 -14.98
C THR A 25 8.58 4.34 -16.49
N ALA A 26 7.53 4.37 -17.30
CA ALA A 26 7.64 4.48 -18.76
C ALA A 26 8.28 5.79 -19.26
N ILE A 27 8.28 6.85 -18.45
CA ILE A 27 8.86 8.16 -18.86
C ILE A 27 10.26 8.40 -18.30
N VAL A 28 10.84 7.46 -17.55
CA VAL A 28 12.18 7.61 -16.95
C VAL A 28 13.26 7.77 -18.03
N SER A 29 13.15 7.01 -19.12
CA SER A 29 13.94 7.21 -20.35
C SER A 29 13.22 6.57 -21.54
N GLU A 30 13.55 7.03 -22.76
CA GLU A 30 12.98 6.45 -24.00
C GLU A 30 13.29 4.95 -24.15
N GLU A 31 14.50 4.52 -23.75
CA GLU A 31 14.90 3.12 -23.79
C GLU A 31 14.07 2.25 -22.83
N ILE A 32 13.85 2.72 -21.61
CA ILE A 32 13.02 2.03 -20.62
C ILE A 32 11.57 2.01 -21.08
N GLY A 33 11.03 3.13 -21.56
CA GLY A 33 9.65 3.24 -22.03
C GLY A 33 9.26 2.20 -23.07
N LYS A 34 10.20 1.83 -23.95
CA LYS A 34 9.99 0.78 -24.98
C LYS A 34 9.89 -0.65 -24.42
N LYS A 35 10.16 -0.85 -23.13
CA LYS A 35 10.19 -2.17 -22.47
C LYS A 35 9.33 -2.21 -21.19
N VAL A 36 8.46 -1.24 -20.99
CA VAL A 36 7.62 -1.15 -19.78
C VAL A 36 6.17 -1.45 -20.13
N ILE A 37 5.59 -2.38 -19.39
CA ILE A 37 4.14 -2.54 -19.27
C ILE A 37 3.73 -1.85 -17.98
N SER A 38 2.91 -0.80 -18.04
CA SER A 38 2.40 -0.11 -16.86
C SER A 38 1.00 -0.59 -16.50
N CYS A 39 0.79 -0.94 -15.23
CA CYS A 39 -0.49 -1.33 -14.66
C CYS A 39 -1.01 -0.22 -13.77
N ILE A 40 -2.10 0.43 -14.15
CA ILE A 40 -2.74 1.53 -13.43
C ILE A 40 -4.17 1.19 -13.04
N SER A 41 -4.67 1.77 -11.95
CA SER A 41 -6.05 1.54 -11.52
C SER A 41 -6.50 2.59 -10.49
N GLY A 42 -7.73 3.08 -10.63
CA GLY A 42 -8.40 3.88 -9.60
C GLY A 42 -8.95 3.06 -8.41
N THR A 43 -8.80 1.73 -8.42
CA THR A 43 -9.40 0.89 -7.38
C THR A 43 -8.79 1.11 -6.00
N LYS A 44 -7.52 1.44 -5.90
CA LYS A 44 -6.87 1.81 -4.63
C LYS A 44 -7.15 3.26 -4.26
N THR A 45 -7.07 4.14 -5.26
CA THR A 45 -7.32 5.58 -5.13
C THR A 45 -8.71 5.86 -4.57
N PHE A 46 -9.75 5.24 -5.14
CA PHE A 46 -11.15 5.50 -4.84
C PHE A 46 -11.84 4.40 -4.01
N ASN A 47 -11.06 3.52 -3.38
CA ASN A 47 -11.57 2.42 -2.54
C ASN A 47 -12.56 1.48 -3.27
N LEU A 48 -12.28 1.16 -4.52
CA LEU A 48 -13.12 0.35 -5.41
C LEU A 48 -12.51 -1.03 -5.71
N ALA A 49 -11.64 -1.54 -4.83
CA ALA A 49 -10.89 -2.79 -5.07
C ALA A 49 -11.78 -4.01 -5.37
N GLY A 50 -12.99 -4.05 -4.79
CA GLY A 50 -13.98 -5.10 -5.05
C GLY A 50 -14.48 -5.18 -6.50
N LEU A 51 -14.31 -4.12 -7.27
CA LEU A 51 -14.69 -4.08 -8.69
C LEU A 51 -13.64 -4.72 -9.61
N GLN A 52 -12.42 -4.96 -9.13
CA GLN A 52 -11.36 -5.68 -9.84
C GLN A 52 -11.09 -5.12 -11.24
N ALA A 53 -10.95 -3.79 -11.36
CA ALA A 53 -10.69 -3.10 -12.62
C ALA A 53 -9.28 -2.50 -12.65
N SER A 54 -8.59 -2.65 -13.76
CA SER A 54 -7.30 -2.02 -14.03
C SER A 54 -7.14 -1.74 -15.52
N THR A 55 -6.19 -0.85 -15.83
CA THR A 55 -5.77 -0.57 -17.20
C THR A 55 -4.31 -0.96 -17.34
N THR A 56 -4.03 -1.73 -18.38
CA THR A 56 -2.65 -2.10 -18.75
C THR A 56 -2.23 -1.30 -19.97
N VAL A 57 -1.13 -0.57 -19.87
CA VAL A 57 -0.56 0.23 -20.95
C VAL A 57 0.67 -0.51 -21.49
N PHE A 58 0.66 -0.77 -22.78
CA PHE A 58 1.74 -1.48 -23.48
C PHE A 58 2.62 -0.51 -24.25
N PRO A 59 3.92 -0.77 -24.38
CA PRO A 59 4.85 0.08 -25.13
C PRO A 59 4.61 0.03 -26.64
N ASP A 60 4.05 -1.06 -27.15
CA ASP A 60 3.76 -1.26 -28.57
C ASP A 60 2.51 -2.13 -28.80
N LEU A 61 2.06 -2.14 -30.05
CA LEU A 61 0.86 -2.87 -30.48
C LEU A 61 1.08 -4.38 -30.53
N GLU A 62 2.27 -4.83 -30.86
CA GLU A 62 2.59 -6.27 -30.96
C GLU A 62 2.45 -6.95 -29.61
N MET A 63 3.02 -6.35 -28.56
CA MET A 63 2.93 -6.84 -27.19
C MET A 63 1.48 -6.82 -26.70
N LYS A 64 0.73 -5.76 -27.02
CA LYS A 64 -0.70 -5.69 -26.69
C LYS A 64 -1.48 -6.81 -27.35
N GLN A 65 -1.24 -7.06 -28.66
CA GLN A 65 -1.94 -8.12 -29.39
C GLN A 65 -1.62 -9.52 -28.84
N ALA A 66 -0.36 -9.79 -28.47
CA ALA A 66 0.02 -11.04 -27.85
C ALA A 66 -0.70 -11.25 -26.50
N PHE A 67 -0.79 -10.20 -25.70
CA PHE A 67 -1.55 -10.22 -24.45
C PHE A 67 -3.05 -10.48 -24.69
N ASP A 68 -3.67 -9.75 -25.60
CA ASP A 68 -5.09 -9.90 -25.94
C ASP A 68 -5.41 -11.32 -26.42
N GLN A 69 -4.54 -11.90 -27.27
CA GLN A 69 -4.70 -13.28 -27.76
C GLN A 69 -4.61 -14.31 -26.62
N PHE A 70 -3.70 -14.13 -25.69
CA PHE A 70 -3.57 -15.01 -24.53
C PHE A 70 -4.83 -15.01 -23.67
N TRP A 71 -5.38 -13.83 -23.36
CA TRP A 71 -6.60 -13.70 -22.56
C TRP A 71 -7.83 -14.21 -23.33
N ALA A 72 -7.91 -13.95 -24.63
CA ALA A 72 -8.99 -14.45 -25.47
C ALA A 72 -9.00 -15.98 -25.53
N ALA A 73 -7.84 -16.63 -25.56
CA ALA A 73 -7.74 -18.10 -25.55
C ALA A 73 -8.27 -18.73 -24.26
N MET A 74 -8.31 -17.97 -23.15
CA MET A 74 -8.89 -18.38 -21.86
C MET A 74 -10.33 -17.92 -21.68
N ASP A 75 -10.96 -17.32 -22.69
CA ASP A 75 -12.29 -16.66 -22.63
C ASP A 75 -12.37 -15.54 -21.57
N ILE A 76 -11.25 -14.91 -21.24
CA ILE A 76 -11.18 -13.79 -20.29
C ILE A 76 -11.05 -12.49 -21.09
N HIS A 77 -12.17 -11.85 -21.37
CA HIS A 77 -12.19 -10.63 -22.19
C HIS A 77 -13.26 -9.62 -21.75
N ARG A 78 -13.84 -9.80 -20.56
CA ARG A 78 -14.90 -8.92 -20.06
C ARG A 78 -14.65 -8.54 -18.60
N ASN A 79 -14.75 -7.25 -18.33
CA ASN A 79 -14.89 -6.73 -16.97
C ASN A 79 -16.31 -6.98 -16.46
N ASN A 80 -16.53 -6.89 -15.15
CA ASN A 80 -17.89 -6.87 -14.65
C ASN A 80 -18.62 -5.58 -15.11
N ALA A 81 -19.94 -5.62 -15.16
CA ALA A 81 -20.74 -4.54 -15.74
C ALA A 81 -20.57 -3.17 -15.05
N PHE A 82 -20.19 -3.15 -13.79
CA PHE A 82 -20.06 -1.92 -13.01
C PHE A 82 -18.63 -1.32 -13.05
N SER A 83 -17.63 -2.14 -13.34
CA SER A 83 -16.22 -1.72 -13.28
C SER A 83 -15.88 -0.56 -14.19
N SER A 84 -16.33 -0.61 -15.46
CA SER A 84 -16.00 0.43 -16.44
C SER A 84 -16.64 1.76 -16.08
N VAL A 85 -17.94 1.74 -15.74
CA VAL A 85 -18.68 2.96 -15.35
C VAL A 85 -18.10 3.55 -14.06
N ALA A 86 -17.81 2.70 -13.06
CA ALA A 86 -17.26 3.17 -11.80
C ALA A 86 -15.87 3.80 -11.97
N MET A 87 -15.01 3.23 -12.82
CA MET A 87 -13.70 3.80 -13.09
C MET A 87 -13.81 5.13 -13.85
N GLU A 88 -14.68 5.20 -14.86
CA GLU A 88 -14.93 6.45 -15.61
C GLU A 88 -15.38 7.56 -14.68
N VAL A 89 -16.43 7.34 -13.90
CA VAL A 89 -16.96 8.33 -12.95
C VAL A 89 -15.93 8.70 -11.88
N ALA A 90 -15.21 7.73 -11.33
CA ALA A 90 -14.21 7.98 -10.31
C ALA A 90 -13.09 8.92 -10.81
N PHE A 91 -12.61 8.73 -12.04
CA PHE A 91 -11.58 9.60 -12.62
C PHE A 91 -12.12 10.94 -13.12
N GLN A 92 -13.38 11.01 -13.52
CA GLN A 92 -13.99 12.27 -14.01
C GLN A 92 -14.48 13.17 -12.87
N GLU A 93 -14.99 12.59 -11.78
CA GLU A 93 -15.71 13.34 -10.74
C GLU A 93 -15.11 13.13 -9.32
N GLY A 94 -14.08 12.29 -9.17
CA GLY A 94 -13.54 11.90 -7.87
C GLY A 94 -12.44 12.80 -7.30
N GLU A 95 -12.06 13.92 -7.98
CA GLU A 95 -10.92 14.74 -7.58
C GLU A 95 -11.11 15.33 -6.16
N GLU A 96 -12.25 15.96 -5.89
CA GLU A 96 -12.53 16.53 -4.56
C GLU A 96 -12.51 15.47 -3.46
N TRP A 97 -13.04 14.28 -3.74
CA TRP A 97 -13.01 13.17 -2.78
C TRP A 97 -11.57 12.72 -2.49
N LEU A 98 -10.73 12.63 -3.53
CA LEU A 98 -9.33 12.26 -3.39
C LEU A 98 -8.55 13.28 -2.57
N GLU A 99 -8.74 14.58 -2.84
CA GLU A 99 -8.09 15.67 -2.08
C GLU A 99 -8.44 15.59 -0.59
N GLN A 100 -9.72 15.40 -0.26
CA GLN A 100 -10.17 15.24 1.12
C GLN A 100 -9.59 13.97 1.76
N LEU A 101 -9.52 12.87 1.02
CA LEU A 101 -8.90 11.62 1.49
C LEU A 101 -7.41 11.83 1.82
N LEU A 102 -6.66 12.49 0.94
CA LEU A 102 -5.23 12.74 1.18
C LEU A 102 -4.99 13.56 2.45
N VAL A 103 -5.79 14.60 2.69
CA VAL A 103 -5.74 15.38 3.94
C VAL A 103 -6.07 14.52 5.16
N TYR A 104 -7.08 13.67 5.06
CA TYR A 104 -7.48 12.77 6.13
C TYR A 104 -6.37 11.74 6.46
N LEU A 105 -5.76 11.15 5.44
CA LEU A 105 -4.68 10.19 5.60
C LEU A 105 -3.43 10.83 6.20
N ASP A 106 -3.08 12.04 5.76
CA ASP A 106 -1.95 12.78 6.34
C ASP A 106 -2.15 13.03 7.83
N GLY A 107 -3.35 13.43 8.24
CA GLY A 107 -3.71 13.51 9.64
C GLY A 107 -3.61 12.17 10.39
N ASN A 108 -3.93 11.04 9.75
CA ASN A 108 -3.73 9.71 10.34
C ASN A 108 -2.23 9.39 10.51
N PHE A 109 -1.40 9.77 9.55
CA PHE A 109 0.06 9.60 9.66
C PHE A 109 0.67 10.41 10.80
N GLU A 110 0.25 11.67 10.94
CA GLU A 110 0.67 12.51 12.06
C GLU A 110 0.27 11.90 13.41
N PHE A 111 -0.97 11.42 13.50
CA PHE A 111 -1.44 10.74 14.70
C PHE A 111 -0.58 9.51 15.04
N ILE A 112 -0.31 8.62 14.07
CA ILE A 112 0.53 7.44 14.30
C ILE A 112 1.93 7.85 14.78
N ARG A 113 2.53 8.85 14.11
CA ARG A 113 3.87 9.36 14.46
C ARG A 113 3.93 9.86 15.90
N ASN A 114 3.02 10.75 16.25
CA ASN A 114 2.99 11.38 17.56
C ASN A 114 2.67 10.36 18.66
N TYR A 115 1.70 9.48 18.42
CA TYR A 115 1.33 8.44 19.37
C TYR A 115 2.47 7.48 19.66
N CYS A 116 3.17 7.01 18.63
CA CYS A 116 4.34 6.16 18.84
C CYS A 116 5.45 6.89 19.59
N GLN A 117 5.71 8.14 19.26
CA GLN A 117 6.74 8.92 19.93
C GLN A 117 6.45 9.13 21.41
N GLU A 118 5.20 9.41 21.77
CA GLU A 118 4.78 9.74 23.13
C GLU A 118 4.53 8.51 24.01
N HIS A 119 3.98 7.45 23.44
CA HIS A 119 3.46 6.32 24.22
C HIS A 119 4.17 4.98 23.96
N ILE A 120 4.81 4.81 22.77
CA ILE A 120 5.43 3.54 22.36
C ILE A 120 6.77 3.81 21.65
N PRO A 121 7.75 4.45 22.30
CA PRO A 121 9.01 4.86 21.64
C PRO A 121 9.88 3.69 21.13
N GLN A 122 9.55 2.46 21.49
CA GLN A 122 10.15 1.23 20.98
C GLN A 122 9.75 0.93 19.53
N ILE A 123 8.61 1.44 19.08
CA ILE A 123 8.10 1.26 17.72
C ILE A 123 8.24 2.58 16.95
N LYS A 124 9.01 2.53 15.85
CA LYS A 124 9.24 3.71 15.01
C LYS A 124 8.44 3.60 13.70
N PRO A 125 7.42 4.44 13.48
CA PRO A 125 6.71 4.46 12.21
C PRO A 125 7.53 5.16 11.14
N ASN A 126 7.59 4.57 9.93
CA ASN A 126 8.09 5.21 8.73
C ASN A 126 6.89 5.75 7.94
N ILE A 127 6.70 7.07 7.99
CA ILE A 127 5.61 7.72 7.28
C ILE A 127 5.94 7.76 5.79
N PRO A 128 5.05 7.27 4.94
CA PRO A 128 5.32 7.18 3.51
C PRO A 128 5.12 8.51 2.79
N ASP A 129 5.86 8.73 1.69
CA ASP A 129 5.61 9.82 0.73
C ASP A 129 4.44 9.49 -0.22
N ALA A 130 4.06 8.21 -0.28
CA ALA A 130 2.98 7.68 -1.12
C ALA A 130 2.32 6.48 -0.48
N THR A 131 1.11 6.14 -0.90
CA THR A 131 0.27 5.07 -0.37
C THR A 131 -0.28 5.37 1.03
N TYR A 132 -1.13 4.48 1.56
CA TYR A 132 -1.65 4.56 2.92
C TYR A 132 -1.04 3.49 3.84
N LEU A 133 0.13 2.95 3.46
CA LEU A 133 0.77 1.82 4.14
C LEU A 133 1.96 2.31 4.94
N VAL A 134 1.87 2.24 6.26
CA VAL A 134 2.91 2.67 7.19
C VAL A 134 3.73 1.46 7.64
N TRP A 135 5.03 1.51 7.49
CA TRP A 135 5.94 0.54 8.09
C TRP A 135 6.24 0.90 9.54
N LEU A 136 5.99 -0.03 10.44
CA LEU A 136 6.34 0.07 11.86
C LEU A 136 7.65 -0.71 12.08
N ASP A 137 8.72 -0.02 12.42
CA ASP A 137 9.97 -0.64 12.86
C ASP A 137 9.81 -1.11 14.32
N CYS A 138 9.66 -2.42 14.51
CA CYS A 138 9.43 -3.05 15.80
C CYS A 138 10.70 -3.73 16.37
N ARG A 139 11.88 -3.55 15.74
CA ARG A 139 13.11 -4.27 16.10
C ARG A 139 13.54 -4.01 17.54
N LYS A 140 13.21 -2.85 18.11
CA LYS A 140 13.51 -2.54 19.52
C LYS A 140 12.69 -3.33 20.55
N LEU A 141 11.65 -4.06 20.11
CA LEU A 141 10.93 -4.98 20.99
C LEU A 141 11.74 -6.25 21.31
N GLY A 142 12.82 -6.53 20.57
CA GLY A 142 13.69 -7.69 20.81
C GLY A 142 13.07 -9.03 20.40
N LEU A 143 11.94 -9.01 19.67
CA LEU A 143 11.21 -10.21 19.25
C LEU A 143 11.70 -10.65 17.85
N ASN A 144 11.82 -11.98 17.64
CA ASN A 144 11.99 -12.53 16.30
C ASN A 144 10.69 -12.44 15.49
N ASN A 145 10.69 -12.77 14.19
CA ASN A 145 9.51 -12.58 13.33
C ASN A 145 8.29 -13.38 13.79
N GLU A 146 8.47 -14.64 14.22
CA GLU A 146 7.38 -15.47 14.71
C GLU A 146 6.80 -14.94 16.03
N GLU A 147 7.67 -14.53 16.94
CA GLU A 147 7.28 -13.92 18.21
C GLU A 147 6.56 -12.58 17.97
N LEU A 148 7.08 -11.74 17.05
CA LEU A 148 6.47 -10.47 16.68
C LEU A 148 5.07 -10.67 16.10
N ARG A 149 4.89 -11.64 15.20
CA ARG A 149 3.59 -12.01 14.66
C ARG A 149 2.61 -12.42 15.74
N LYS A 150 3.02 -13.35 16.62
CA LYS A 150 2.19 -13.79 17.76
C LYS A 150 1.85 -12.64 18.69
N PHE A 151 2.81 -11.80 19.00
CA PHE A 151 2.63 -10.60 19.82
C PHE A 151 1.56 -9.67 19.23
N MET A 152 1.65 -9.34 17.93
CA MET A 152 0.68 -8.47 17.28
C MET A 152 -0.73 -9.06 17.29
N ILE A 153 -0.88 -10.36 17.02
CA ILE A 153 -2.20 -11.03 16.95
C ILE A 153 -2.76 -11.30 18.35
N GLU A 154 -1.99 -11.94 19.23
CA GLU A 154 -2.50 -12.50 20.49
C GLU A 154 -2.47 -11.50 21.64
N LYS A 155 -1.50 -10.57 21.66
CA LYS A 155 -1.37 -9.56 22.73
C LYS A 155 -1.95 -8.22 22.34
N ALA A 156 -1.60 -7.71 21.15
CA ALA A 156 -2.12 -6.44 20.69
C ALA A 156 -3.49 -6.55 19.99
N GLY A 157 -3.90 -7.75 19.54
CA GLY A 157 -5.16 -7.95 18.81
C GLY A 157 -5.17 -7.27 17.44
N LEU A 158 -4.01 -7.18 16.77
CA LEU A 158 -3.82 -6.48 15.50
C LEU A 158 -3.41 -7.44 14.40
N GLY A 159 -4.17 -7.50 13.32
CA GLY A 159 -3.84 -8.24 12.09
C GLY A 159 -3.04 -7.37 11.13
N LEU A 160 -1.73 -7.26 11.33
CA LEU A 160 -0.82 -6.52 10.46
C LEU A 160 -0.11 -7.44 9.48
N ASN A 161 0.42 -6.89 8.38
CA ASN A 161 1.25 -7.68 7.47
C ASN A 161 2.69 -7.74 7.98
N GLU A 162 3.26 -8.94 7.97
CA GLU A 162 4.64 -9.20 8.39
C GLU A 162 5.64 -8.69 7.36
N GLY A 163 6.68 -7.97 7.80
CA GLY A 163 7.65 -7.37 6.90
C GLY A 163 8.50 -8.39 6.15
N ASP A 164 8.89 -9.49 6.79
CA ASP A 164 9.72 -10.54 6.19
C ASP A 164 9.06 -11.26 5.00
N THR A 165 7.72 -11.22 4.88
CA THR A 165 6.98 -11.70 3.70
C THR A 165 7.27 -10.87 2.45
N PHE A 166 7.74 -9.62 2.61
CA PHE A 166 8.14 -8.71 1.52
C PHE A 166 9.66 -8.75 1.24
N GLY A 167 10.43 -9.38 2.10
CA GLY A 167 11.87 -9.56 1.94
C GLY A 167 12.61 -9.62 3.28
N ARG A 168 13.73 -10.34 3.30
CA ARG A 168 14.54 -10.55 4.53
C ARG A 168 15.03 -9.26 5.19
N SER A 169 15.22 -8.19 4.41
CA SER A 169 15.62 -6.87 4.90
C SER A 169 14.56 -6.19 5.76
N LEU A 170 13.29 -6.64 5.68
CA LEU A 170 12.17 -6.14 6.46
C LEU A 170 11.82 -7.03 7.67
N SER A 171 12.75 -7.90 8.08
CA SER A 171 12.65 -8.62 9.36
C SER A 171 12.51 -7.64 10.53
N GLY A 172 11.56 -7.91 11.43
CA GLY A 172 11.25 -7.04 12.58
C GLY A 172 10.38 -5.81 12.24
N TYR A 173 9.85 -5.73 11.02
CA TYR A 173 8.88 -4.70 10.61
C TYR A 173 7.48 -5.28 10.51
N MET A 174 6.47 -4.41 10.75
CA MET A 174 5.06 -4.71 10.50
C MET A 174 4.44 -3.62 9.64
N ARG A 175 3.57 -3.98 8.68
CA ARG A 175 2.90 -3.02 7.80
C ARG A 175 1.48 -2.75 8.26
N LEU A 176 1.24 -1.51 8.65
CA LEU A 176 -0.05 -0.99 9.08
C LEU A 176 -0.77 -0.29 7.91
N ASN A 177 -2.05 -0.61 7.70
CA ASN A 177 -2.91 0.17 6.80
C ASN A 177 -3.54 1.33 7.59
N ALA A 178 -3.17 2.57 7.22
CA ALA A 178 -3.69 3.79 7.84
C ALA A 178 -5.00 4.30 7.22
N ALA A 179 -5.49 3.67 6.13
CA ALA A 179 -6.74 4.04 5.47
C ALA A 179 -7.94 3.44 6.19
N CYS A 180 -8.15 3.87 7.42
CA CYS A 180 -9.29 3.50 8.24
C CYS A 180 -9.81 4.70 9.04
N PRO A 181 -11.03 4.63 9.61
CA PRO A 181 -11.52 5.67 10.50
C PRO A 181 -10.56 5.94 11.67
N ARG A 182 -10.36 7.22 12.03
CA ARG A 182 -9.49 7.65 13.14
C ARG A 182 -9.78 6.90 14.43
N SER A 183 -11.05 6.68 14.76
CA SER A 183 -11.47 5.96 15.98
C SER A 183 -10.97 4.52 16.01
N LEU A 184 -10.90 3.84 14.84
CA LEU A 184 -10.34 2.50 14.74
C LEU A 184 -8.82 2.53 14.92
N LEU A 185 -8.15 3.50 14.32
CA LEU A 185 -6.71 3.69 14.46
C LEU A 185 -6.31 3.99 15.90
N GLU A 186 -7.05 4.87 16.58
CA GLU A 186 -6.86 5.15 18.02
C GLU A 186 -7.03 3.91 18.88
N LYS A 187 -8.06 3.11 18.60
CA LYS A 187 -8.25 1.84 19.30
C LYS A 187 -7.06 0.91 19.09
N ALA A 188 -6.59 0.75 17.85
CA ALA A 188 -5.46 -0.09 17.51
C ALA A 188 -4.18 0.36 18.23
N MET A 189 -3.90 1.67 18.24
CA MET A 189 -2.72 2.21 18.89
C MET A 189 -2.76 2.02 20.42
N ARG A 190 -3.93 2.20 21.07
CA ARG A 190 -4.10 1.90 22.51
C ARG A 190 -3.90 0.42 22.83
N GLN A 191 -4.38 -0.49 21.97
CA GLN A 191 -4.16 -1.92 22.14
C GLN A 191 -2.66 -2.27 22.03
N LEU A 192 -1.97 -1.68 21.06
CA LEU A 192 -0.53 -1.87 20.87
C LEU A 192 0.26 -1.34 22.07
N GLU A 193 -0.05 -0.14 22.56
CA GLU A 193 0.56 0.46 23.76
C GLU A 193 0.44 -0.47 24.96
N LYS A 194 -0.80 -0.97 25.23
CA LYS A 194 -1.03 -1.89 26.34
C LYS A 194 -0.16 -3.14 26.22
N ALA A 195 -0.10 -3.75 25.03
CA ALA A 195 0.68 -4.96 24.80
C ALA A 195 2.19 -4.72 25.00
N VAL A 196 2.71 -3.57 24.53
CA VAL A 196 4.13 -3.21 24.71
C VAL A 196 4.47 -3.01 26.20
N LYS A 197 3.63 -2.34 26.96
CA LYS A 197 3.83 -2.17 28.41
C LYS A 197 3.83 -3.50 29.14
N GLU A 198 2.94 -4.43 28.76
CA GLU A 198 2.90 -5.77 29.34
C GLU A 198 4.17 -6.58 29.01
N LEU A 199 4.71 -6.42 27.81
CA LEU A 199 5.97 -7.06 27.39
C LEU A 199 7.15 -6.55 28.21
N GLU A 200 7.26 -5.25 28.42
CA GLU A 200 8.33 -4.64 29.22
C GLU A 200 8.31 -5.11 30.68
N CYS A 201 7.11 -5.24 31.28
CA CYS A 201 6.98 -5.75 32.65
C CYS A 201 7.40 -7.23 32.78
N GLN A 202 7.47 -8.01 31.70
CA GLN A 202 7.88 -9.41 31.71
C GLN A 202 9.40 -9.58 31.49
N THR A 203 10.05 -8.58 30.93
CA THR A 203 11.48 -8.62 30.55
C THR A 203 12.39 -7.81 31.48
N GLY A 204 11.85 -7.00 32.38
CA GLY A 204 12.55 -6.26 33.43
C GLY A 204 12.42 -6.95 34.78
#